data_1ee9fce9dfb6a951b7a656a7ffdeb07d
#
_entry.id   1ee9fce9dfb6a951b7a656a7ffdeb07d
#
_cell.length_a   1.000
_cell.length_b   1.000
_cell.length_c   1.000
_cell.angle_alpha   90.00
_cell.angle_beta   90.00
_cell.angle_gamma   90.00
#
_symmetry.space_group_name_H-M   'P 1'
#
loop_
_entity.id
_entity.type
_entity.pdbx_description
1 polymer ?
#
loop_
_entity_poly.entity_id
_entity_poly.type
_entity_poly.pdbx_seq_one_letter_code
_entity_poly.pdbx_strand_id
1 'polypeptide(L)'
;TPIKSSAASDVYKRQDIRKLLIPIMLENLLASLMGTVDTMMVSNVGASAVSAVSLVDSINILVIQALSALAAGGAILCSQYIGSSNPKGANRAARQVFLVMTVLSVFISAICLVLRVPMLKFIFGSVEAEVMADSQAYFLFTLLSFPFIGLYDAGASIMRAQKDSKSPMTISIISNFLNIGGNAILIFGLGMGVAGAAISTLVSRVFCAVVVIIKLRNPSQTICVNRYYAIRPDWDLIKRVLYIGIPSGIENSMFQFGKLAIQSTVSTLGTAAIAANAVTNILENLNGVAAQGVGIGLMTIVGQCIGAGRKDEAIYYIKKLSKMAEAAIIISCLVVFALCRPITILGGMEAESARMCFEMTLFITITKPISWVLSFIPAYGMRAAGDVKFSMITSCASMWLCRVSFTIFLCRVYGFGPIAVWIGMFADWTVRGIVFTIRFHSRRWLNHHIID
;
A
#
# COMPACT_ATOMS: atom_id res chain seq x y z
N THR A 1 -7.52 36.50 0.16
CA THR A 1 -8.71 36.53 1.02
C THR A 1 -9.00 35.10 1.46
N PRO A 2 -9.05 34.81 2.80
CA PRO A 2 -9.42 33.50 3.25
C PRO A 2 -10.86 33.24 2.83
N ILE A 3 -11.09 32.18 2.06
CA ILE A 3 -12.42 31.70 1.71
C ILE A 3 -13.10 31.32 3.04
N LYS A 4 -13.95 32.20 3.54
CA LYS A 4 -14.92 31.85 4.57
C LYS A 4 -15.96 30.98 3.88
N SER A 5 -15.69 29.68 3.82
CA SER A 5 -16.70 28.70 3.42
C SER A 5 -17.81 28.76 4.47
N SER A 6 -19.02 29.02 4.01
CA SER A 6 -20.18 28.86 4.90
C SER A 6 -20.29 27.37 5.24
N ALA A 7 -20.40 27.02 6.50
CA ALA A 7 -20.43 25.64 7.00
C ALA A 7 -21.49 24.72 6.36
N ALA A 8 -22.40 25.28 5.57
CA ALA A 8 -23.48 24.58 4.88
C ALA A 8 -23.12 24.12 3.45
N SER A 9 -22.00 24.59 2.88
CA SER A 9 -21.62 24.36 1.46
C SER A 9 -20.41 23.45 1.27
N ASP A 10 -19.76 23.03 2.33
CA ASP A 10 -18.57 22.18 2.25
C ASP A 10 -18.92 20.75 1.85
N VAL A 11 -18.15 20.17 0.91
CA VAL A 11 -18.28 18.75 0.52
C VAL A 11 -18.02 17.85 1.73
N TYR A 12 -17.09 18.26 2.60
CA TYR A 12 -16.74 17.56 3.82
C TYR A 12 -16.78 18.46 5.05
N LYS A 13 -17.47 18.00 6.09
CA LYS A 13 -17.40 18.62 7.43
C LYS A 13 -16.20 18.05 8.21
N ARG A 14 -15.72 18.80 9.20
CA ARG A 14 -14.59 18.38 10.05
C ARG A 14 -14.79 16.99 10.69
N GLN A 15 -16.03 16.67 11.07
CA GLN A 15 -16.38 15.35 11.62
C GLN A 15 -16.28 14.24 10.59
N ASP A 16 -16.67 14.50 9.33
CA ASP A 16 -16.61 13.51 8.25
C ASP A 16 -15.17 13.16 7.89
N ILE A 17 -14.27 14.14 7.93
CA ILE A 17 -12.84 13.93 7.71
C ILE A 17 -12.27 13.00 8.78
N ARG A 18 -12.55 13.25 10.06
CA ARG A 18 -12.10 12.41 11.16
C ARG A 18 -12.65 11.00 11.07
N LYS A 19 -13.93 10.85 10.79
CA LYS A 19 -14.59 9.54 10.61
C LYS A 19 -14.03 8.76 9.43
N LEU A 20 -13.51 9.43 8.42
CA LEU A 20 -12.85 8.78 7.29
C LEU A 20 -11.41 8.41 7.60
N LEU A 21 -10.62 9.33 8.14
CA LEU A 21 -9.16 9.17 8.29
C LEU A 21 -8.76 8.27 9.45
N ILE A 22 -9.38 8.41 10.62
CA ILE A 22 -8.98 7.65 11.81
C ILE A 22 -9.10 6.13 11.60
N PRO A 23 -10.20 5.58 11.05
CA PRO A 23 -10.27 4.15 10.75
C PRO A 23 -9.21 3.68 9.75
N ILE A 24 -8.90 4.46 8.71
CA ILE A 24 -7.86 4.11 7.73
C ILE A 24 -6.48 4.07 8.38
N MET A 25 -6.16 5.06 9.21
CA MET A 25 -4.89 5.11 9.95
C MET A 25 -4.75 3.92 10.90
N LEU A 26 -5.81 3.60 11.65
CA LEU A 26 -5.84 2.45 12.56
C LEU A 26 -5.75 1.12 11.81
N GLU A 27 -6.46 0.97 10.69
CA GLU A 27 -6.39 -0.22 9.83
C GLU A 27 -4.96 -0.48 9.36
N ASN A 28 -4.29 0.55 8.84
CA ASN A 28 -2.91 0.42 8.37
C ASN A 28 -1.93 0.09 9.48
N LEU A 29 -2.06 0.76 10.64
CA LEU A 29 -1.21 0.50 11.80
C LEU A 29 -1.37 -0.94 12.30
N LEU A 30 -2.60 -1.38 12.50
CA LEU A 30 -2.90 -2.73 12.99
C LEU A 30 -2.49 -3.80 11.97
N ALA A 31 -2.69 -3.57 10.67
CA ALA A 31 -2.24 -4.48 9.62
C ALA A 31 -0.71 -4.64 9.64
N SER A 32 0.03 -3.57 9.85
CA SER A 32 1.50 -3.61 9.96
C SER A 32 1.96 -4.40 11.20
N LEU A 33 1.35 -4.17 12.35
CA LEU A 33 1.64 -4.90 13.58
C LEU A 33 1.30 -6.40 13.47
N MET A 34 0.15 -6.72 12.87
CA MET A 34 -0.28 -8.11 12.67
C MET A 34 0.60 -8.86 11.68
N GLY A 35 1.11 -8.19 10.64
CA GLY A 35 2.10 -8.77 9.73
C GLY A 35 3.39 -9.16 10.45
N THR A 36 3.81 -8.37 11.43
CA THR A 36 4.96 -8.70 12.29
C THR A 36 4.69 -9.96 13.13
N VAL A 37 3.49 -10.06 13.73
CA VAL A 37 3.09 -11.24 14.51
C VAL A 37 3.05 -12.49 13.63
N ASP A 38 2.51 -12.40 12.43
CA ASP A 38 2.45 -13.51 11.47
C ASP A 38 3.85 -14.03 11.13
N THR A 39 4.78 -13.14 10.85
CA THR A 39 6.18 -13.48 10.60
C THR A 39 6.84 -14.16 11.79
N MET A 40 6.56 -13.70 13.02
CA MET A 40 7.05 -14.33 14.24
C MET A 40 6.51 -15.74 14.42
N MET A 41 5.22 -15.98 14.11
CA MET A 41 4.62 -17.31 14.18
C MET A 41 5.27 -18.28 13.18
N VAL A 42 5.51 -17.82 11.96
CA VAL A 42 6.20 -18.63 10.93
C VAL A 42 7.66 -18.93 11.33
N SER A 43 8.33 -18.01 12.00
CA SER A 43 9.72 -18.21 12.44
C SER A 43 9.90 -19.39 13.39
N ASN A 44 8.85 -19.79 14.11
CA ASN A 44 8.88 -20.98 14.98
C ASN A 44 8.86 -22.31 14.21
N VAL A 45 8.55 -22.31 12.92
CA VAL A 45 8.58 -23.51 12.07
C VAL A 45 10.00 -23.91 11.70
N GLY A 46 10.88 -22.93 11.48
CA GLY A 46 12.28 -23.14 11.16
C GLY A 46 12.82 -22.13 10.16
N ALA A 47 14.14 -22.16 9.95
CA ALA A 47 14.83 -21.23 9.05
C ALA A 47 14.44 -21.44 7.58
N SER A 48 14.23 -22.68 7.13
CA SER A 48 13.80 -22.97 5.75
C SER A 48 12.39 -22.43 5.48
N ALA A 49 11.51 -22.51 6.46
CA ALA A 49 10.15 -21.97 6.36
C ALA A 49 10.15 -20.45 6.21
N VAL A 50 10.92 -19.75 7.05
CA VAL A 50 11.07 -18.28 6.96
C VAL A 50 11.64 -17.87 5.60
N SER A 51 12.65 -18.57 5.13
CA SER A 51 13.27 -18.31 3.81
C SER A 51 12.24 -18.50 2.68
N ALA A 52 11.50 -19.60 2.70
CA ALA A 52 10.48 -19.89 1.69
C ALA A 52 9.39 -18.82 1.66
N VAL A 53 8.83 -18.48 2.81
CA VAL A 53 7.80 -17.42 2.93
C VAL A 53 8.31 -16.08 2.43
N SER A 54 9.51 -15.69 2.83
CA SER A 54 10.13 -14.43 2.41
C SER A 54 10.34 -14.35 0.89
N LEU A 55 10.81 -15.43 0.26
CA LEU A 55 10.99 -15.49 -1.18
C LEU A 55 9.68 -15.38 -1.95
N VAL A 56 8.68 -16.14 -1.54
CA VAL A 56 7.35 -16.12 -2.18
C VAL A 56 6.66 -14.77 -1.95
N ASP A 57 6.76 -14.20 -0.78
CA ASP A 57 6.14 -12.91 -0.47
C ASP A 57 6.73 -11.77 -1.28
N SER A 58 7.97 -11.87 -1.72
CA SER A 58 8.54 -10.88 -2.64
C SER A 58 7.80 -10.84 -3.99
N ILE A 59 7.29 -11.97 -4.46
CA ILE A 59 6.43 -12.06 -5.64
C ILE A 59 5.00 -11.61 -5.31
N ASN A 60 4.46 -12.09 -4.20
CA ASN A 60 3.09 -11.78 -3.78
C ASN A 60 2.88 -10.28 -3.59
N ILE A 61 3.84 -9.58 -3.01
CA ILE A 61 3.77 -8.13 -2.80
C ILE A 61 3.64 -7.37 -4.13
N LEU A 62 4.36 -7.78 -5.17
CA LEU A 62 4.23 -7.17 -6.50
C LEU A 62 2.80 -7.24 -7.02
N VAL A 63 2.19 -8.41 -6.94
CA VAL A 63 0.82 -8.64 -7.42
C VAL A 63 -0.20 -7.89 -6.55
N ILE A 64 -0.07 -7.98 -5.23
CA ILE A 64 -0.97 -7.32 -4.29
C ILE A 64 -0.93 -5.81 -4.46
N GLN A 65 0.25 -5.22 -4.60
CA GLN A 65 0.40 -3.77 -4.81
C GLN A 65 -0.20 -3.32 -6.14
N ALA A 66 -0.06 -4.11 -7.20
CA ALA A 66 -0.69 -3.81 -8.49
C ALA A 66 -2.22 -3.87 -8.41
N LEU A 67 -2.77 -4.90 -7.78
CA LEU A 67 -4.22 -5.04 -7.57
C LEU A 67 -4.79 -3.91 -6.70
N SER A 68 -4.10 -3.57 -5.62
CA SER A 68 -4.50 -2.48 -4.72
C SER A 68 -4.50 -1.12 -5.42
N ALA A 69 -3.50 -0.84 -6.25
CA ALA A 69 -3.44 0.39 -7.04
C ALA A 69 -4.59 0.48 -8.07
N LEU A 70 -4.92 -0.63 -8.70
CA LEU A 70 -6.05 -0.70 -9.64
C LEU A 70 -7.39 -0.48 -8.92
N ALA A 71 -7.58 -1.08 -7.75
CA ALA A 71 -8.76 -0.86 -6.91
C ALA A 71 -8.88 0.61 -6.48
N ALA A 72 -7.76 1.23 -6.08
CA ALA A 72 -7.72 2.64 -5.73
C ALA A 72 -8.11 3.54 -6.92
N GLY A 73 -7.68 3.19 -8.14
CA GLY A 73 -8.11 3.86 -9.36
C GLY A 73 -9.62 3.80 -9.57
N GLY A 74 -10.21 2.64 -9.35
CA GLY A 74 -11.67 2.46 -9.38
C GLY A 74 -12.40 3.27 -8.31
N ALA A 75 -11.84 3.33 -7.10
CA ALA A 75 -12.38 4.15 -6.01
C ALA A 75 -12.38 5.65 -6.34
N ILE A 76 -11.35 6.14 -6.99
CA ILE A 76 -11.28 7.53 -7.46
C ILE A 76 -12.42 7.84 -8.42
N LEU A 77 -12.68 6.96 -9.39
CA LEU A 77 -13.79 7.12 -10.32
C LEU A 77 -15.14 7.15 -9.61
N CYS A 78 -15.38 6.22 -8.68
CA CYS A 78 -16.58 6.20 -7.84
C CYS A 78 -16.71 7.47 -7.00
N SER A 79 -15.64 7.95 -6.40
CA SER A 79 -15.63 9.17 -5.60
C SER A 79 -16.02 10.40 -6.43
N GLN A 80 -15.52 10.50 -7.66
CA GLN A 80 -15.87 11.60 -8.56
C GLN A 80 -17.34 11.56 -8.95
N TYR A 81 -17.91 10.39 -9.26
CA TYR A 81 -19.35 10.27 -9.53
C TYR A 81 -20.21 10.61 -8.31
N ILE A 82 -19.81 10.21 -7.11
CA ILE A 82 -20.52 10.59 -5.87
C ILE A 82 -20.45 12.11 -5.68
N GLY A 83 -19.30 12.72 -5.88
CA GLY A 83 -19.13 14.17 -5.79
C GLY A 83 -19.96 14.95 -6.80
N SER A 84 -20.17 14.41 -7.99
CA SER A 84 -21.04 15.01 -9.03
C SER A 84 -22.53 14.78 -8.80
N SER A 85 -22.92 14.20 -7.65
CA SER A 85 -24.30 13.85 -7.33
C SER A 85 -24.94 12.87 -8.34
N ASN A 86 -24.14 11.98 -8.90
CA ASN A 86 -24.55 10.95 -9.84
C ASN A 86 -24.42 9.54 -9.24
N PRO A 87 -25.35 9.10 -8.37
CA PRO A 87 -25.29 7.79 -7.76
C PRO A 87 -25.44 6.64 -8.76
N LYS A 88 -26.15 6.83 -9.86
CA LYS A 88 -26.28 5.83 -10.93
C LYS A 88 -24.94 5.59 -11.63
N GLY A 89 -24.20 6.66 -11.94
CA GLY A 89 -22.85 6.57 -12.49
C GLY A 89 -21.88 5.90 -11.53
N ALA A 90 -21.95 6.23 -10.24
CA ALA A 90 -21.15 5.60 -9.20
C ALA A 90 -21.43 4.09 -9.09
N ASN A 91 -22.69 3.66 -9.12
CA ASN A 91 -23.06 2.24 -9.11
C ASN A 91 -22.56 1.50 -10.36
N ARG A 92 -22.68 2.10 -11.53
CA ARG A 92 -22.14 1.52 -12.78
C ARG A 92 -20.64 1.38 -12.72
N ALA A 93 -19.94 2.41 -12.27
CA ALA A 93 -18.47 2.38 -12.10
C ALA A 93 -18.05 1.29 -11.10
N ALA A 94 -18.73 1.17 -9.96
CA ALA A 94 -18.43 0.15 -8.97
C ALA A 94 -18.58 -1.28 -9.52
N ARG A 95 -19.60 -1.54 -10.31
CA ARG A 95 -19.78 -2.83 -10.99
C ARG A 95 -18.61 -3.15 -11.93
N GLN A 96 -18.15 -2.16 -12.70
CA GLN A 96 -17.02 -2.34 -13.60
C GLN A 96 -15.72 -2.55 -12.84
N VAL A 97 -15.52 -1.89 -11.70
CA VAL A 97 -14.37 -2.13 -10.83
C VAL A 97 -14.34 -3.57 -10.34
N PHE A 98 -15.46 -4.10 -9.87
CA PHE A 98 -15.55 -5.50 -9.46
C PHE A 98 -15.27 -6.46 -10.63
N LEU A 99 -15.81 -6.18 -11.80
CA LEU A 99 -15.57 -7.00 -12.98
C LEU A 99 -14.08 -7.03 -13.35
N VAL A 100 -13.45 -5.87 -13.47
CA VAL A 100 -12.04 -5.74 -13.83
C VAL A 100 -11.14 -6.42 -12.78
N MET A 101 -11.41 -6.17 -11.51
CA MET A 101 -10.62 -6.76 -10.41
C MET A 101 -10.76 -8.28 -10.37
N THR A 102 -11.97 -8.80 -10.55
CA THR A 102 -12.22 -10.24 -10.58
C THR A 102 -11.53 -10.90 -11.76
N VAL A 103 -11.73 -10.38 -12.97
CA VAL A 103 -11.14 -10.94 -14.18
C VAL A 103 -9.62 -10.90 -14.11
N LEU A 104 -9.04 -9.77 -13.72
CA LEU A 104 -7.59 -9.60 -13.65
C LEU A 104 -6.95 -10.48 -12.57
N SER A 105 -7.54 -10.53 -11.38
CA SER A 105 -7.01 -11.35 -10.29
C SER A 105 -7.12 -12.84 -10.55
N VAL A 106 -8.22 -13.31 -11.15
CA VAL A 106 -8.38 -14.70 -11.59
C VAL A 106 -7.39 -15.04 -12.69
N PHE A 107 -7.21 -14.15 -13.66
CA PHE A 107 -6.27 -14.35 -14.78
C PHE A 107 -4.83 -14.46 -14.29
N ILE A 108 -4.39 -13.55 -13.41
CA ILE A 108 -3.06 -13.58 -12.80
C ILE A 108 -2.88 -14.86 -11.97
N SER A 109 -3.87 -15.22 -11.17
CA SER A 109 -3.86 -16.43 -10.35
C SER A 109 -3.74 -17.69 -11.24
N ALA A 110 -4.53 -17.79 -12.29
CA ALA A 110 -4.51 -18.93 -13.20
C ALA A 110 -3.17 -19.08 -13.93
N ILE A 111 -2.62 -18.00 -14.47
CA ILE A 111 -1.31 -18.03 -15.14
C ILE A 111 -0.21 -18.44 -14.14
N CYS A 112 -0.19 -17.83 -12.97
CA CYS A 112 0.81 -18.13 -11.95
C CYS A 112 0.66 -19.57 -11.42
N LEU A 113 -0.54 -20.12 -11.33
CA LEU A 113 -0.75 -21.52 -10.96
C LEU A 113 -0.19 -22.48 -11.99
N VAL A 114 -0.43 -22.23 -13.28
CA VAL A 114 0.12 -23.05 -14.36
C VAL A 114 1.63 -22.99 -14.41
N LEU A 115 2.20 -21.80 -14.23
CA LEU A 115 3.65 -21.53 -14.29
C LEU A 115 4.34 -21.60 -12.92
N ARG A 116 3.66 -22.02 -11.88
CA ARG A 116 4.18 -22.00 -10.50
C ARG A 116 5.55 -22.64 -10.36
N VAL A 117 5.67 -23.89 -10.77
CA VAL A 117 6.91 -24.65 -10.63
C VAL A 117 8.03 -24.08 -11.50
N PRO A 118 7.82 -23.84 -12.83
CA PRO A 118 8.86 -23.23 -13.67
C PRO A 118 9.27 -21.83 -13.17
N MET A 119 8.34 -21.02 -12.72
CA MET A 119 8.60 -19.66 -12.28
C MET A 119 9.45 -19.62 -11.01
N LEU A 120 9.15 -20.44 -10.00
CA LEU A 120 9.95 -20.52 -8.79
C LEU A 120 11.35 -21.10 -9.06
N LYS A 121 11.47 -22.09 -9.92
CA LYS A 121 12.76 -22.63 -10.32
C LYS A 121 13.59 -21.63 -11.10
N PHE A 122 12.98 -20.83 -11.95
CA PHE A 122 13.68 -19.79 -12.71
C PHE A 122 14.19 -18.66 -11.80
N ILE A 123 13.35 -18.20 -10.87
CA ILE A 123 13.69 -17.06 -9.98
C ILE A 123 14.59 -17.50 -8.84
N PHE A 124 14.35 -18.66 -8.24
CA PHE A 124 15.00 -19.13 -7.01
C PHE A 124 15.66 -20.52 -7.18
N GLY A 125 16.12 -20.85 -8.37
CA GLY A 125 16.65 -22.19 -8.69
C GLY A 125 17.90 -22.60 -7.92
N SER A 126 18.58 -21.66 -7.27
CA SER A 126 19.81 -21.90 -6.48
C SER A 126 19.55 -22.20 -5.00
N VAL A 127 18.29 -22.18 -4.54
CA VAL A 127 17.96 -22.46 -3.13
C VAL A 127 17.94 -23.95 -2.84
N GLU A 128 18.06 -24.28 -1.54
CA GLU A 128 17.99 -25.66 -1.05
C GLU A 128 16.66 -26.33 -1.43
N ALA A 129 16.68 -27.66 -1.60
CA ALA A 129 15.49 -28.42 -1.99
C ALA A 129 14.33 -28.29 -1.00
N GLU A 130 14.61 -28.22 0.30
CA GLU A 130 13.61 -28.02 1.35
C GLU A 130 12.95 -26.64 1.23
N VAL A 131 13.73 -25.59 1.02
CA VAL A 131 13.22 -24.22 0.80
C VAL A 131 12.36 -24.16 -0.47
N MET A 132 12.77 -24.84 -1.53
CA MET A 132 11.99 -24.89 -2.77
C MET A 132 10.66 -25.62 -2.57
N ALA A 133 10.63 -26.73 -1.85
CA ALA A 133 9.41 -27.48 -1.55
C ALA A 133 8.42 -26.64 -0.72
N ASP A 134 8.90 -25.99 0.32
CA ASP A 134 8.11 -25.09 1.17
C ASP A 134 7.61 -23.88 0.37
N SER A 135 8.45 -23.33 -0.49
CA SER A 135 8.06 -22.21 -1.39
C SER A 135 6.95 -22.59 -2.34
N GLN A 136 7.00 -23.78 -2.93
CA GLN A 136 5.94 -24.27 -3.81
C GLN A 136 4.62 -24.49 -3.09
N ALA A 137 4.66 -25.05 -1.88
CA ALA A 137 3.47 -25.25 -1.05
C ALA A 137 2.84 -23.92 -0.63
N TYR A 138 3.63 -22.99 -0.15
CA TYR A 138 3.16 -21.67 0.28
C TYR A 138 2.60 -20.87 -0.90
N PHE A 139 3.29 -20.89 -2.04
CA PHE A 139 2.87 -20.16 -3.22
C PHE A 139 1.56 -20.68 -3.82
N LEU A 140 1.34 -21.99 -3.80
CA LEU A 140 0.07 -22.59 -4.24
C LEU A 140 -1.14 -21.95 -3.55
N PHE A 141 -1.14 -21.92 -2.23
CA PHE A 141 -2.27 -21.39 -1.46
C PHE A 141 -2.38 -19.87 -1.54
N THR A 142 -1.27 -19.16 -1.59
CA THR A 142 -1.29 -17.71 -1.75
C THR A 142 -1.79 -17.29 -3.14
N LEU A 143 -1.47 -18.03 -4.19
CA LEU A 143 -2.03 -17.82 -5.53
C LEU A 143 -3.53 -18.02 -5.58
N LEU A 144 -4.05 -19.04 -4.91
CA LEU A 144 -5.49 -19.28 -4.80
C LEU A 144 -6.22 -18.13 -4.07
N SER A 145 -5.51 -17.37 -3.26
CA SER A 145 -6.08 -16.23 -2.52
C SER A 145 -6.17 -14.94 -3.32
N PHE A 146 -5.50 -14.81 -4.46
CA PHE A 146 -5.47 -13.57 -5.24
C PHE A 146 -6.85 -13.10 -5.72
N PRO A 147 -7.76 -13.95 -6.23
CA PRO A 147 -9.10 -13.51 -6.56
C PRO A 147 -9.85 -12.89 -5.37
N PHE A 148 -9.66 -13.43 -4.19
CA PHE A 148 -10.30 -12.94 -2.96
C PHE A 148 -9.70 -11.61 -2.49
N ILE A 149 -8.39 -11.42 -2.65
CA ILE A 149 -7.75 -10.12 -2.44
C ILE A 149 -8.32 -9.08 -3.40
N GLY A 150 -8.43 -9.42 -4.68
CA GLY A 150 -8.99 -8.53 -5.69
C GLY A 150 -10.41 -8.09 -5.36
N LEU A 151 -11.26 -9.01 -4.94
CA LEU A 151 -12.64 -8.71 -4.52
C LEU A 151 -12.67 -7.84 -3.27
N TYR A 152 -11.85 -8.14 -2.28
CA TYR A 152 -11.77 -7.35 -1.06
C TYR A 152 -11.27 -5.93 -1.33
N ASP A 153 -10.19 -5.78 -2.09
CA ASP A 153 -9.62 -4.47 -2.41
C ASP A 153 -10.62 -3.59 -3.18
N ALA A 154 -11.33 -4.18 -4.14
CA ALA A 154 -12.40 -3.50 -4.86
C ALA A 154 -13.51 -3.03 -3.90
N GLY A 155 -14.00 -3.91 -3.06
CA GLY A 155 -15.06 -3.60 -2.11
C GLY A 155 -14.66 -2.59 -1.06
N ALA A 156 -13.48 -2.74 -0.47
CA ALA A 156 -12.96 -1.82 0.53
C ALA A 156 -12.73 -0.41 -0.05
N SER A 157 -12.19 -0.32 -1.26
CA SER A 157 -11.99 0.94 -1.96
C SER A 157 -13.31 1.65 -2.27
N ILE A 158 -14.32 0.91 -2.69
CA ILE A 158 -15.67 1.45 -2.94
C ILE A 158 -16.33 1.93 -1.63
N MET A 159 -16.17 1.18 -0.54
CA MET A 159 -16.68 1.61 0.77
C MET A 159 -16.03 2.92 1.22
N ARG A 160 -14.71 3.05 1.06
CA ARG A 160 -13.99 4.30 1.37
C ARG A 160 -14.45 5.46 0.49
N ALA A 161 -14.74 5.20 -0.77
CA ALA A 161 -15.29 6.20 -1.69
C ALA A 161 -16.64 6.74 -1.24
N GLN A 162 -17.42 5.94 -0.51
CA GLN A 162 -18.70 6.32 0.10
C GLN A 162 -18.55 6.94 1.51
N LYS A 163 -17.34 7.30 1.94
CA LYS A 163 -17.04 7.78 3.29
C LYS A 163 -17.18 6.73 4.41
N ASP A 164 -17.30 5.45 4.05
CA ASP A 164 -17.31 4.33 5.00
C ASP A 164 -15.93 3.68 5.07
N SER A 165 -15.09 4.16 5.96
CA SER A 165 -13.79 3.55 6.26
C SER A 165 -13.83 2.63 7.49
N LYS A 166 -14.89 2.70 8.29
CA LYS A 166 -15.06 1.87 9.47
C LYS A 166 -15.30 0.40 9.12
N SER A 167 -16.09 0.13 8.08
CA SER A 167 -16.38 -1.24 7.64
C SER A 167 -15.13 -1.97 7.14
N PRO A 168 -14.31 -1.42 6.22
CA PRO A 168 -13.05 -2.05 5.83
C PRO A 168 -12.11 -2.27 7.01
N MET A 169 -11.99 -1.30 7.92
CA MET A 169 -11.18 -1.43 9.13
C MET A 169 -11.63 -2.61 9.99
N THR A 170 -12.92 -2.72 10.26
CA THR A 170 -13.49 -3.81 11.08
C THR A 170 -13.25 -5.17 10.44
N ILE A 171 -13.49 -5.29 9.12
CA ILE A 171 -13.25 -6.52 8.37
C ILE A 171 -11.77 -6.91 8.43
N SER A 172 -10.88 -5.96 8.22
CA SER A 172 -9.42 -6.18 8.25
C SER A 172 -8.95 -6.63 9.64
N ILE A 173 -9.42 -6.01 10.72
CA ILE A 173 -9.08 -6.39 12.09
C ILE A 173 -9.53 -7.82 12.38
N ILE A 174 -10.77 -8.16 12.09
CA ILE A 174 -11.31 -9.52 12.30
C ILE A 174 -10.52 -10.53 11.48
N SER A 175 -10.22 -10.22 10.24
CA SER A 175 -9.41 -11.06 9.35
C SER A 175 -8.01 -11.32 9.90
N ASN A 176 -7.35 -10.30 10.44
CA ASN A 176 -6.02 -10.45 11.05
C ASN A 176 -6.07 -11.37 12.28
N PHE A 177 -7.08 -11.26 13.13
CA PHE A 177 -7.28 -12.18 14.25
C PHE A 177 -7.59 -13.61 13.80
N LEU A 178 -8.39 -13.78 12.73
CA LEU A 178 -8.62 -15.09 12.12
C LEU A 178 -7.33 -15.69 11.58
N ASN A 179 -6.47 -14.90 10.97
CA ASN A 179 -5.18 -15.34 10.46
C ASN A 179 -4.28 -15.82 11.61
N ILE A 180 -4.19 -15.07 12.70
CA ILE A 180 -3.42 -15.45 13.89
C ILE A 180 -3.97 -16.73 14.51
N GLY A 181 -5.28 -16.82 14.69
CA GLY A 181 -5.94 -18.01 15.21
C GLY A 181 -5.76 -19.24 14.31
N GLY A 182 -5.88 -19.04 13.01
CA GLY A 182 -5.63 -20.08 12.00
C GLY A 182 -4.17 -20.54 12.01
N ASN A 183 -3.21 -19.64 12.11
CA ASN A 183 -1.80 -19.97 12.27
C ASN A 183 -1.55 -20.77 13.55
N ALA A 184 -2.13 -20.37 14.67
CA ALA A 184 -2.01 -21.10 15.93
C ALA A 184 -2.52 -22.53 15.81
N ILE A 185 -3.68 -22.73 15.20
CA ILE A 185 -4.29 -24.05 15.03
C ILE A 185 -3.50 -24.89 14.02
N LEU A 186 -3.18 -24.33 12.84
CA LEU A 186 -2.62 -25.11 11.74
C LEU A 186 -1.10 -25.30 11.87
N ILE A 187 -0.38 -24.32 12.39
CA ILE A 187 1.08 -24.42 12.56
C ILE A 187 1.40 -25.17 13.86
N PHE A 188 0.88 -24.72 15.00
CA PHE A 188 1.21 -25.27 16.31
C PHE A 188 0.35 -26.46 16.72
N GLY A 189 -0.94 -26.45 16.37
CA GLY A 189 -1.88 -27.52 16.68
C GLY A 189 -1.75 -28.75 15.80
N LEU A 190 -1.77 -28.56 14.48
CA LEU A 190 -1.71 -29.64 13.48
C LEU A 190 -0.32 -29.87 12.89
N GLY A 191 0.64 -29.02 13.18
CA GLY A 191 2.01 -29.17 12.69
C GLY A 191 2.16 -29.08 11.17
N MET A 192 1.29 -28.34 10.49
CA MET A 192 1.28 -28.23 9.02
C MET A 192 2.42 -27.36 8.46
N GLY A 193 3.16 -26.68 9.30
CA GLY A 193 4.28 -25.86 8.88
C GLY A 193 3.88 -24.68 7.98
N VAL A 194 4.64 -24.48 6.91
CA VAL A 194 4.41 -23.40 5.94
C VAL A 194 3.05 -23.50 5.25
N ALA A 195 2.62 -24.71 4.92
CA ALA A 195 1.30 -24.93 4.33
C ALA A 195 0.17 -24.46 5.25
N GLY A 196 0.33 -24.63 6.56
CA GLY A 196 -0.62 -24.13 7.57
C GLY A 196 -0.75 -22.63 7.55
N ALA A 197 0.37 -21.90 7.49
CA ALA A 197 0.39 -20.45 7.37
C ALA A 197 -0.30 -19.97 6.08
N ALA A 198 -0.03 -20.62 4.98
CA ALA A 198 -0.64 -20.30 3.68
C ALA A 198 -2.16 -20.54 3.66
N ILE A 199 -2.62 -21.64 4.22
CA ILE A 199 -4.06 -21.96 4.34
C ILE A 199 -4.75 -20.96 5.25
N SER A 200 -4.16 -20.60 6.38
CA SER A 200 -4.70 -19.58 7.28
C SER A 200 -4.87 -18.23 6.57
N THR A 201 -3.88 -17.81 5.79
CA THR A 201 -3.96 -16.61 4.96
C THR A 201 -5.08 -16.70 3.93
N LEU A 202 -5.21 -17.83 3.25
CA LEU A 202 -6.29 -18.07 2.27
C LEU A 202 -7.67 -17.94 2.90
N VAL A 203 -7.89 -18.60 4.04
CA VAL A 203 -9.16 -18.55 4.77
C VAL A 203 -9.50 -17.13 5.19
N SER A 204 -8.54 -16.38 5.71
CA SER A 204 -8.72 -14.97 6.11
C SER A 204 -9.12 -14.08 4.93
N ARG A 205 -8.52 -14.29 3.77
CA ARG A 205 -8.82 -13.53 2.55
C ARG A 205 -10.19 -13.88 1.97
N VAL A 206 -10.57 -15.16 2.02
CA VAL A 206 -11.93 -15.59 1.65
C VAL A 206 -12.97 -14.93 2.57
N PHE A 207 -12.73 -14.90 3.86
CA PHE A 207 -13.58 -14.19 4.82
C PHE A 207 -13.76 -12.71 4.46
N CYS A 208 -12.66 -12.01 4.18
CA CYS A 208 -12.71 -10.60 3.77
C CYS A 208 -13.57 -10.40 2.52
N ALA A 209 -13.37 -11.21 1.49
CA ALA A 209 -14.11 -11.11 0.25
C ALA A 209 -15.61 -11.36 0.44
N VAL A 210 -15.97 -12.39 1.18
CA VAL A 210 -17.37 -12.73 1.45
C VAL A 210 -18.07 -11.62 2.23
N VAL A 211 -17.47 -11.12 3.28
CA VAL A 211 -18.08 -10.07 4.12
C VAL A 211 -18.24 -8.75 3.34
N VAL A 212 -17.26 -8.37 2.55
CA VAL A 212 -17.33 -7.17 1.68
C VAL A 212 -18.47 -7.28 0.68
N ILE A 213 -18.61 -8.43 0.02
CA ILE A 213 -19.69 -8.69 -0.94
C ILE A 213 -21.06 -8.58 -0.26
N ILE A 214 -21.21 -9.16 0.91
CA ILE A 214 -22.47 -9.10 1.66
C ILE A 214 -22.78 -7.68 2.07
N LYS A 215 -21.81 -6.93 2.59
CA LYS A 215 -22.02 -5.55 3.02
C LYS A 215 -22.39 -4.61 1.89
N LEU A 216 -21.84 -4.78 0.68
CA LEU A 216 -22.17 -3.95 -0.47
C LEU A 216 -23.54 -4.25 -1.09
N ARG A 217 -24.21 -5.31 -0.67
CA ARG A 217 -25.60 -5.60 -1.05
C ARG A 217 -26.63 -4.75 -0.31
N ASN A 218 -26.26 -4.01 0.71
CA ASN A 218 -27.17 -3.19 1.49
C ASN A 218 -27.74 -2.04 0.64
N PRO A 219 -29.06 -2.01 0.37
CA PRO A 219 -29.68 -1.00 -0.47
C PRO A 219 -29.71 0.40 0.14
N SER A 220 -29.43 0.53 1.43
CA SER A 220 -29.35 1.84 2.10
C SER A 220 -28.10 2.64 1.76
N GLN A 221 -27.10 2.01 1.15
CA GLN A 221 -25.87 2.66 0.73
C GLN A 221 -25.99 3.37 -0.60
N THR A 222 -25.19 4.40 -0.82
CA THR A 222 -25.13 5.15 -2.09
C THR A 222 -24.75 4.23 -3.25
N ILE A 223 -23.74 3.38 -3.04
CA ILE A 223 -23.35 2.33 -3.98
C ILE A 223 -23.83 0.98 -3.43
N CYS A 224 -24.66 0.31 -4.19
CA CYS A 224 -25.19 -1.00 -3.86
C CYS A 224 -24.96 -1.94 -5.05
N VAL A 225 -24.22 -3.03 -4.83
CA VAL A 225 -23.94 -4.04 -5.86
C VAL A 225 -24.62 -5.34 -5.46
N ASN A 226 -25.74 -5.66 -6.14
CA ASN A 226 -26.57 -6.82 -5.81
C ASN A 226 -26.33 -8.05 -6.66
N ARG A 227 -25.96 -7.87 -7.95
CA ARG A 227 -25.89 -8.96 -8.93
C ARG A 227 -24.48 -9.04 -9.52
N TYR A 228 -23.53 -9.57 -8.75
CA TYR A 228 -22.15 -9.72 -9.18
C TYR A 228 -21.98 -10.62 -10.40
N TYR A 229 -22.85 -11.63 -10.58
CA TYR A 229 -22.80 -12.58 -11.70
C TYR A 229 -23.44 -12.03 -12.99
N ALA A 230 -24.15 -10.93 -12.92
CA ALA A 230 -24.88 -10.34 -14.07
C ALA A 230 -24.24 -9.02 -14.54
N ILE A 231 -22.99 -8.74 -14.18
CA ILE A 231 -22.29 -7.53 -14.59
C ILE A 231 -21.90 -7.65 -16.06
N ARG A 232 -22.40 -6.71 -16.88
CA ARG A 232 -22.01 -6.60 -18.29
C ARG A 232 -20.88 -5.60 -18.44
N PRO A 233 -19.86 -5.91 -19.29
CA PRO A 233 -18.77 -4.98 -19.55
C PRO A 233 -19.28 -3.65 -20.16
N ASP A 234 -18.82 -2.56 -19.56
CA ASP A 234 -18.98 -1.20 -20.10
C ASP A 234 -17.58 -0.66 -20.41
N TRP A 235 -17.20 -0.74 -21.67
CA TRP A 235 -15.82 -0.45 -22.08
C TRP A 235 -15.38 0.98 -21.81
N ASP A 236 -16.30 1.94 -21.83
CA ASP A 236 -15.96 3.33 -21.54
C ASP A 236 -15.57 3.51 -20.06
N LEU A 237 -16.34 2.93 -19.15
CA LEU A 237 -16.02 2.92 -17.73
C LEU A 237 -14.77 2.09 -17.43
N ILE A 238 -14.62 0.94 -18.06
CA ILE A 238 -13.41 0.10 -17.91
C ILE A 238 -12.16 0.86 -18.34
N LYS A 239 -12.20 1.56 -19.46
CA LYS A 239 -11.07 2.40 -19.92
C LYS A 239 -10.74 3.48 -18.90
N ARG A 240 -11.72 4.12 -18.28
CA ARG A 240 -11.52 5.14 -17.24
C ARG A 240 -10.88 4.55 -15.98
N VAL A 241 -11.35 3.39 -15.53
CA VAL A 241 -10.75 2.67 -14.39
C VAL A 241 -9.29 2.31 -14.68
N LEU A 242 -9.02 1.77 -15.87
CA LEU A 242 -7.67 1.39 -16.27
C LEU A 242 -6.76 2.61 -16.49
N TYR A 243 -7.30 3.71 -16.96
CA TYR A 243 -6.55 4.96 -17.14
C TYR A 243 -5.93 5.47 -15.83
N ILE A 244 -6.63 5.31 -14.71
CA ILE A 244 -6.14 5.67 -13.39
C ILE A 244 -5.33 4.53 -12.77
N GLY A 245 -5.83 3.31 -12.87
CA GLY A 245 -5.29 2.15 -12.17
C GLY A 245 -3.97 1.64 -12.74
N ILE A 246 -3.82 1.59 -14.07
CA ILE A 246 -2.60 1.07 -14.71
C ILE A 246 -1.36 1.93 -14.38
N PRO A 247 -1.37 3.26 -14.52
CA PRO A 247 -0.22 4.07 -14.12
C PRO A 247 0.15 3.91 -12.64
N SER A 248 -0.83 3.85 -11.76
CA SER A 248 -0.60 3.64 -10.34
C SER A 248 -0.02 2.23 -10.05
N GLY A 249 -0.49 1.22 -10.76
CA GLY A 249 0.05 -0.14 -10.68
C GLY A 249 1.49 -0.24 -11.18
N ILE A 250 1.82 0.43 -12.27
CA ILE A 250 3.20 0.51 -12.80
C ILE A 250 4.10 1.22 -11.80
N GLU A 251 3.66 2.34 -11.23
CA GLU A 251 4.40 3.08 -10.21
C GLU A 251 4.73 2.19 -9.00
N ASN A 252 3.75 1.48 -8.45
CA ASN A 252 3.95 0.58 -7.32
C ASN A 252 4.88 -0.59 -7.66
N SER A 253 4.73 -1.17 -8.84
CA SER A 253 5.59 -2.28 -9.30
C SER A 253 7.04 -1.84 -9.48
N MET A 254 7.26 -0.69 -10.12
CA MET A 254 8.60 -0.13 -10.30
C MET A 254 9.24 0.23 -8.95
N PHE A 255 8.44 0.68 -7.99
CA PHE A 255 8.89 0.94 -6.63
C PHE A 255 9.39 -0.33 -5.94
N GLN A 256 8.68 -1.45 -6.08
CA GLN A 256 9.10 -2.74 -5.52
C GLN A 256 10.37 -3.28 -6.20
N PHE A 257 10.49 -3.16 -7.52
CA PHE A 257 11.74 -3.50 -8.23
C PHE A 257 12.92 -2.65 -7.78
N GLY A 258 12.71 -1.37 -7.55
CA GLY A 258 13.73 -0.48 -7.00
C GLY A 258 14.19 -0.89 -5.61
N LYS A 259 13.27 -1.29 -4.74
CA LYS A 259 13.62 -1.85 -3.41
C LYS A 259 14.44 -3.12 -3.51
N LEU A 260 14.12 -4.01 -4.44
CA LEU A 260 14.90 -5.23 -4.67
C LEU A 260 16.32 -4.93 -5.15
N ALA A 261 16.48 -3.95 -6.05
CA ALA A 261 17.81 -3.52 -6.50
C ALA A 261 18.66 -2.94 -5.36
N ILE A 262 18.05 -2.15 -4.48
CA ILE A 262 18.71 -1.63 -3.28
C ILE A 262 19.08 -2.76 -2.33
N GLN A 263 18.20 -3.71 -2.09
CA GLN A 263 18.47 -4.85 -1.23
C GLN A 263 19.62 -5.71 -1.76
N SER A 264 19.71 -5.90 -3.07
CA SER A 264 20.85 -6.58 -3.70
C SER A 264 22.16 -5.86 -3.43
N THR A 265 22.17 -4.54 -3.45
CA THR A 265 23.37 -3.74 -3.11
C THR A 265 23.71 -3.85 -1.63
N VAL A 266 22.75 -3.76 -0.74
CA VAL A 266 22.95 -3.90 0.72
C VAL A 266 23.49 -5.26 1.08
N SER A 267 23.11 -6.32 0.37
CA SER A 267 23.60 -7.69 0.61
C SER A 267 25.12 -7.82 0.42
N THR A 268 25.75 -6.92 -0.31
CA THR A 268 27.21 -6.89 -0.51
C THR A 268 27.97 -6.20 0.62
N LEU A 269 27.30 -5.55 1.57
CA LEU A 269 27.91 -4.75 2.64
C LEU A 269 28.23 -5.56 3.91
N GLY A 270 27.89 -6.83 3.95
CA GLY A 270 28.14 -7.71 5.08
C GLY A 270 26.93 -7.95 5.97
N THR A 271 27.05 -8.94 6.86
CA THR A 271 25.95 -9.44 7.70
C THR A 271 25.42 -8.37 8.68
N ALA A 272 26.33 -7.60 9.30
CA ALA A 272 25.95 -6.54 10.23
C ALA A 272 25.11 -5.44 9.55
N ALA A 273 25.50 -5.04 8.34
CA ALA A 273 24.78 -4.05 7.55
C ALA A 273 23.40 -4.56 7.09
N ILE A 274 23.31 -5.81 6.69
CA ILE A 274 22.05 -6.45 6.29
C ILE A 274 21.06 -6.46 7.46
N ALA A 275 21.50 -6.90 8.64
CA ALA A 275 20.67 -6.93 9.84
C ALA A 275 20.23 -5.54 10.27
N ALA A 276 21.12 -4.57 10.27
CA ALA A 276 20.81 -3.18 10.61
C ALA A 276 19.78 -2.57 9.63
N ASN A 277 19.97 -2.77 8.34
CA ASN A 277 19.06 -2.27 7.32
C ASN A 277 17.67 -2.93 7.40
N ALA A 278 17.60 -4.21 7.70
CA ALA A 278 16.34 -4.93 7.86
C ALA A 278 15.50 -4.36 9.01
N VAL A 279 16.09 -4.14 10.17
CA VAL A 279 15.39 -3.55 11.33
C VAL A 279 15.05 -2.10 11.06
N THR A 280 15.91 -1.34 10.44
CA THR A 280 15.64 0.06 10.06
C THR A 280 14.46 0.17 9.09
N ASN A 281 14.32 -0.74 8.14
CA ASN A 281 13.17 -0.79 7.24
C ASN A 281 11.85 -1.00 8.00
N ILE A 282 11.85 -1.87 9.01
CA ILE A 282 10.66 -2.09 9.86
C ILE A 282 10.30 -0.80 10.61
N LEU A 283 11.27 -0.14 11.20
CA LEU A 283 11.08 1.11 11.93
C LEU A 283 10.59 2.24 11.01
N GLU A 284 11.16 2.34 9.81
CA GLU A 284 10.74 3.32 8.81
C GLU A 284 9.31 3.08 8.32
N ASN A 285 8.93 1.83 8.13
CA ASN A 285 7.54 1.49 7.81
C ASN A 285 6.57 1.93 8.92
N LEU A 286 6.88 1.63 10.17
CA LEU A 286 6.04 2.01 11.30
C LEU A 286 5.84 3.52 11.42
N ASN A 287 6.88 4.30 11.17
CA ASN A 287 6.77 5.75 11.29
C ASN A 287 6.04 6.43 10.11
N GLY A 288 5.76 5.71 9.03
CA GLY A 288 5.06 6.22 7.85
C GLY A 288 3.61 5.80 7.71
N VAL A 289 3.20 4.76 8.43
CA VAL A 289 1.89 4.09 8.23
C VAL A 289 0.70 5.03 8.45
N ALA A 290 0.73 5.82 9.51
CA ALA A 290 -0.36 6.75 9.83
C ALA A 290 -0.52 7.83 8.75
N ALA A 291 0.58 8.41 8.28
CA ALA A 291 0.56 9.42 7.23
C ALA A 291 0.12 8.84 5.87
N GLN A 292 0.46 7.59 5.57
CA GLN A 292 -0.06 6.89 4.40
C GLN A 292 -1.59 6.76 4.45
N GLY A 293 -2.14 6.47 5.62
CA GLY A 293 -3.59 6.45 5.85
C GLY A 293 -4.26 7.79 5.54
N VAL A 294 -3.62 8.90 5.92
CA VAL A 294 -4.08 10.24 5.54
C VAL A 294 -4.11 10.42 4.02
N GLY A 295 -3.09 9.95 3.32
CA GLY A 295 -3.02 9.99 1.86
C GLY A 295 -4.16 9.20 1.18
N ILE A 296 -4.44 8.00 1.67
CA ILE A 296 -5.55 7.16 1.15
C ILE A 296 -6.90 7.87 1.34
N GLY A 297 -7.15 8.43 2.51
CA GLY A 297 -8.37 9.22 2.77
C GLY A 297 -8.46 10.47 1.91
N LEU A 298 -7.34 11.11 1.63
CA LEU A 298 -7.26 12.30 0.78
C LEU A 298 -7.73 12.00 -0.65
N MET A 299 -7.44 10.82 -1.20
CA MET A 299 -7.94 10.44 -2.53
C MET A 299 -9.47 10.48 -2.61
N THR A 300 -10.14 9.98 -1.59
CA THR A 300 -11.61 10.04 -1.52
C THR A 300 -12.12 11.48 -1.44
N ILE A 301 -11.52 12.29 -0.57
CA ILE A 301 -11.93 13.68 -0.35
C ILE A 301 -11.74 14.50 -1.63
N VAL A 302 -10.56 14.44 -2.22
CA VAL A 302 -10.25 15.18 -3.45
C VAL A 302 -11.08 14.66 -4.63
N GLY A 303 -11.26 13.35 -4.75
CA GLY A 303 -12.11 12.76 -5.79
C GLY A 303 -13.53 13.32 -5.75
N GLN A 304 -14.12 13.40 -4.56
CA GLN A 304 -15.47 13.99 -4.40
C GLN A 304 -15.49 15.50 -4.65
N CYS A 305 -14.48 16.25 -4.22
CA CYS A 305 -14.38 17.68 -4.50
C CYS A 305 -14.26 17.97 -6.00
N ILE A 306 -13.43 17.22 -6.72
CA ILE A 306 -13.27 17.34 -8.17
C ILE A 306 -14.58 16.97 -8.90
N GLY A 307 -15.22 15.88 -8.49
CA GLY A 307 -16.51 15.46 -9.04
C GLY A 307 -17.61 16.50 -8.84
N ALA A 308 -17.60 17.22 -7.71
CA ALA A 308 -18.52 18.33 -7.43
C ALA A 308 -18.16 19.64 -8.14
N GLY A 309 -17.08 19.69 -8.91
CA GLY A 309 -16.59 20.90 -9.56
C GLY A 309 -15.93 21.91 -8.60
N ARG A 310 -15.67 21.52 -7.35
CA ARG A 310 -15.13 22.40 -6.30
C ARG A 310 -13.62 22.29 -6.22
N LYS A 311 -12.93 22.80 -7.23
CA LYS A 311 -11.48 22.75 -7.36
C LYS A 311 -10.74 23.45 -6.21
N ASP A 312 -11.28 24.58 -5.73
CA ASP A 312 -10.65 25.32 -4.61
C ASP A 312 -10.73 24.55 -3.28
N GLU A 313 -11.81 23.82 -3.05
CA GLU A 313 -11.90 22.90 -1.89
C GLU A 313 -10.91 21.76 -2.00
N ALA A 314 -10.69 21.20 -3.18
CA ALA A 314 -9.68 20.18 -3.40
C ALA A 314 -8.27 20.68 -3.01
N ILE A 315 -7.91 21.89 -3.44
CA ILE A 315 -6.64 22.53 -3.07
C ILE A 315 -6.56 22.75 -1.56
N TYR A 316 -7.62 23.23 -0.95
CA TYR A 316 -7.69 23.45 0.48
C TYR A 316 -7.46 22.16 1.28
N TYR A 317 -8.13 21.06 0.90
CA TYR A 317 -7.99 19.79 1.61
C TYR A 317 -6.63 19.14 1.40
N ILE A 318 -6.03 19.26 0.22
CA ILE A 318 -4.65 18.79 0.02
C ILE A 318 -3.70 19.51 0.97
N LYS A 319 -3.80 20.84 1.10
CA LYS A 319 -2.98 21.62 2.04
C LYS A 319 -3.25 21.25 3.49
N LYS A 320 -4.51 21.15 3.87
CA LYS A 320 -4.91 20.82 5.25
C LYS A 320 -4.46 19.43 5.66
N LEU A 321 -4.69 18.43 4.84
CA LEU A 321 -4.32 17.04 5.13
C LEU A 321 -2.81 16.82 5.01
N SER A 322 -2.11 17.59 4.20
CA SER A 322 -0.64 17.61 4.21
C SER A 322 -0.09 18.06 5.56
N LYS A 323 -0.69 19.08 6.19
CA LYS A 323 -0.31 19.51 7.54
C LYS A 323 -0.63 18.45 8.60
N MET A 324 -1.77 17.77 8.47
CA MET A 324 -2.11 16.65 9.37
C MET A 324 -1.14 15.48 9.22
N ALA A 325 -0.78 15.14 7.99
CA ALA A 325 0.21 14.11 7.71
C ALA A 325 1.59 14.47 8.24
N GLU A 326 1.98 15.75 8.15
CA GLU A 326 3.24 16.25 8.73
C GLU A 326 3.26 16.10 10.25
N ALA A 327 2.18 16.44 10.94
CA ALA A 327 2.06 16.23 12.37
C ALA A 327 2.16 14.73 12.72
N ALA A 328 1.49 13.88 11.96
CA ALA A 328 1.56 12.42 12.14
C ALA A 328 2.97 11.88 11.92
N ILE A 329 3.69 12.36 10.91
CA ILE A 329 5.08 11.98 10.64
C ILE A 329 6.01 12.40 11.78
N ILE A 330 5.90 13.64 12.26
CA ILE A 330 6.73 14.15 13.36
C ILE A 330 6.52 13.30 14.63
N ILE A 331 5.27 13.08 15.01
CA ILE A 331 4.93 12.28 16.19
C ILE A 331 5.43 10.84 16.02
N SER A 332 5.14 10.21 14.89
CA SER A 332 5.56 8.85 14.61
C SER A 332 7.07 8.68 14.58
N CYS A 333 7.80 9.61 13.98
CA CYS A 333 9.27 9.62 13.97
C CYS A 333 9.85 9.72 15.38
N LEU A 334 9.33 10.60 16.22
CA LEU A 334 9.78 10.73 17.60
C LEU A 334 9.51 9.49 18.43
N VAL A 335 8.32 8.89 18.29
CA VAL A 335 7.95 7.65 19.01
C VAL A 335 8.84 6.49 18.56
N VAL A 336 9.01 6.30 17.26
CA VAL A 336 9.82 5.20 16.70
C VAL A 336 11.29 5.39 17.05
N PHE A 337 11.80 6.61 17.03
CA PHE A 337 13.17 6.88 17.45
C PHE A 337 13.40 6.54 18.94
N ALA A 338 12.45 6.89 19.81
CA ALA A 338 12.50 6.52 21.22
C ALA A 338 12.47 5.00 21.44
N LEU A 339 11.77 4.26 20.56
CA LEU A 339 11.69 2.80 20.62
C LEU A 339 12.85 2.07 19.93
N CYS A 340 13.71 2.78 19.19
CA CYS A 340 14.81 2.18 18.44
C CYS A 340 15.76 1.39 19.33
N ARG A 341 16.27 1.96 20.42
CA ARG A 341 17.16 1.26 21.37
C ARG A 341 16.51 0.10 22.08
N PRO A 342 15.30 0.24 22.67
CA PRO A 342 14.59 -0.91 23.23
C PRO A 342 14.40 -2.06 22.25
N ILE A 343 14.04 -1.78 21.01
CA ILE A 343 13.82 -2.80 19.97
C ILE A 343 15.12 -3.52 19.61
N THR A 344 16.23 -2.79 19.45
CA THR A 344 17.55 -3.40 19.15
C THR A 344 18.05 -4.27 20.29
N ILE A 345 17.85 -3.87 21.54
CA ILE A 345 18.21 -4.64 22.73
C ILE A 345 17.37 -5.90 22.84
N LEU A 346 16.06 -5.78 22.73
CA LEU A 346 15.13 -6.92 22.80
C LEU A 346 15.31 -7.91 21.65
N GLY A 347 15.68 -7.41 20.47
CA GLY A 347 16.00 -8.24 19.31
C GLY A 347 17.36 -8.94 19.38
N GLY A 348 18.15 -8.70 20.41
CA GLY A 348 19.47 -9.32 20.57
C GLY A 348 20.47 -8.94 19.47
N MET A 349 20.36 -7.74 18.91
CA MET A 349 21.26 -7.29 17.85
C MET A 349 22.69 -7.11 18.35
N GLU A 350 23.66 -7.49 17.50
CA GLU A 350 25.07 -7.20 17.76
C GLU A 350 25.30 -5.68 17.89
N ALA A 351 26.28 -5.29 18.69
CA ALA A 351 26.56 -3.88 18.98
C ALA A 351 26.81 -3.05 17.72
N GLU A 352 27.50 -3.59 16.71
CA GLU A 352 27.76 -2.91 15.45
C GLU A 352 26.46 -2.70 14.64
N SER A 353 25.63 -3.74 14.51
CA SER A 353 24.32 -3.63 13.84
C SER A 353 23.39 -2.67 14.56
N ALA A 354 23.36 -2.69 15.89
CA ALA A 354 22.55 -1.77 16.70
C ALA A 354 22.98 -0.32 16.52
N ARG A 355 24.29 -0.06 16.44
CA ARG A 355 24.83 1.29 16.17
C ARG A 355 24.42 1.77 14.78
N MET A 356 24.59 0.96 13.75
CA MET A 356 24.18 1.29 12.38
C MET A 356 22.68 1.58 12.31
N CYS A 357 21.87 0.75 12.95
CA CYS A 357 20.42 0.94 13.00
C CYS A 357 20.05 2.26 13.69
N PHE A 358 20.71 2.58 14.79
CA PHE A 358 20.48 3.84 15.48
C PHE A 358 20.85 5.06 14.62
N GLU A 359 22.01 5.03 13.96
CA GLU A 359 22.44 6.12 13.07
C GLU A 359 21.48 6.31 11.89
N MET A 360 21.05 5.22 11.24
CA MET A 360 20.08 5.27 10.15
C MET A 360 18.71 5.79 10.62
N THR A 361 18.23 5.34 11.78
CA THR A 361 16.96 5.78 12.34
C THR A 361 17.02 7.27 12.74
N LEU A 362 18.14 7.73 13.28
CA LEU A 362 18.34 9.14 13.56
C LEU A 362 18.28 9.98 12.28
N PHE A 363 18.96 9.54 11.23
CA PHE A 363 18.93 10.21 9.94
C PHE A 363 17.51 10.30 9.37
N ILE A 364 16.75 9.21 9.41
CA ILE A 364 15.35 9.17 8.97
C ILE A 364 14.48 10.12 9.83
N THR A 365 14.66 10.11 11.14
CA THR A 365 13.89 10.96 12.06
C THR A 365 14.08 12.45 11.77
N ILE A 366 15.27 12.84 11.33
CA ILE A 366 15.57 14.23 10.97
C ILE A 366 15.05 14.56 9.56
N THR A 367 15.26 13.67 8.58
CA THR A 367 15.04 13.96 7.16
C THR A 367 13.60 13.71 6.69
N LYS A 368 12.94 12.71 7.24
CA LYS A 368 11.57 12.32 6.82
C LYS A 368 10.55 13.45 7.03
N PRO A 369 10.50 14.16 8.17
CA PRO A 369 9.59 15.30 8.33
C PRO A 369 9.81 16.43 7.31
N ILE A 370 11.04 16.60 6.82
CA ILE A 370 11.37 17.66 5.88
C ILE A 370 10.80 17.41 4.49
N SER A 371 10.86 16.18 4.00
CA SER A 371 10.66 15.89 2.57
C SER A 371 9.54 14.90 2.25
N TRP A 372 9.22 13.98 3.16
CA TRP A 372 8.30 12.89 2.84
C TRP A 372 6.89 13.35 2.48
N VAL A 373 6.32 14.26 3.26
CA VAL A 373 4.93 14.73 3.05
C VAL A 373 4.78 15.42 1.70
N LEU A 374 5.74 16.27 1.31
CA LEU A 374 5.72 16.93 0.01
C LEU A 374 5.87 15.94 -1.16
N SER A 375 6.53 14.81 -0.93
CA SER A 375 6.74 13.78 -1.94
C SER A 375 5.52 12.92 -2.20
N PHE A 376 4.70 12.65 -1.18
CA PHE A 376 3.65 11.64 -1.25
C PHE A 376 2.24 12.22 -1.16
N ILE A 377 1.98 13.11 -0.22
CA ILE A 377 0.60 13.54 0.04
C ILE A 377 -0.02 14.34 -1.13
N PRO A 378 0.64 15.35 -1.71
CA PRO A 378 0.08 16.01 -2.88
C PRO A 378 -0.16 15.08 -4.07
N ALA A 379 0.69 14.06 -4.23
CA ALA A 379 0.54 13.06 -5.29
C ALA A 379 -0.77 12.26 -5.16
N TYR A 380 -1.19 11.91 -3.96
CA TYR A 380 -2.49 11.27 -3.74
C TYR A 380 -3.64 12.16 -4.24
N GLY A 381 -3.59 13.45 -3.93
CA GLY A 381 -4.58 14.42 -4.39
C GLY A 381 -4.58 14.59 -5.90
N MET A 382 -3.42 14.69 -6.53
CA MET A 382 -3.30 14.81 -7.98
C MET A 382 -3.80 13.58 -8.72
N ARG A 383 -3.53 12.39 -8.21
CA ARG A 383 -4.10 11.14 -8.76
C ARG A 383 -5.62 11.14 -8.68
N ALA A 384 -6.19 11.60 -7.58
CA ALA A 384 -7.64 11.69 -7.40
C ALA A 384 -8.29 12.68 -8.38
N ALA A 385 -7.54 13.66 -8.86
CA ALA A 385 -7.97 14.59 -9.91
C ALA A 385 -7.73 14.05 -11.34
N GLY A 386 -7.03 12.92 -11.50
CA GLY A 386 -6.77 12.30 -12.79
C GLY A 386 -5.38 12.49 -13.36
N ASP A 387 -4.50 13.21 -12.66
CA ASP A 387 -3.11 13.46 -13.10
C ASP A 387 -2.18 12.29 -12.72
N VAL A 388 -2.51 11.12 -13.22
CA VAL A 388 -1.85 9.85 -12.84
C VAL A 388 -0.56 9.59 -13.61
N LYS A 389 -0.52 9.99 -14.87
CA LYS A 389 0.68 9.78 -15.73
C LYS A 389 1.87 10.59 -15.24
N PHE A 390 1.64 11.84 -14.90
CA PHE A 390 2.68 12.71 -14.35
C PHE A 390 3.22 12.15 -13.03
N SER A 391 2.35 11.72 -12.15
CA SER A 391 2.73 11.08 -10.89
C SER A 391 3.56 9.82 -11.12
N MET A 392 3.14 8.94 -12.02
CA MET A 392 3.87 7.73 -12.39
C MET A 392 5.27 8.04 -12.93
N ILE A 393 5.37 8.92 -13.92
CA ILE A 393 6.65 9.26 -14.56
C ILE A 393 7.61 9.88 -13.53
N THR A 394 7.14 10.83 -12.75
CA THR A 394 7.94 11.51 -11.73
C THR A 394 8.42 10.53 -10.67
N SER A 395 7.53 9.71 -10.14
CA SER A 395 7.88 8.74 -9.10
C SER A 395 8.84 7.67 -9.59
N CYS A 396 8.63 7.11 -10.78
CA CYS A 396 9.51 6.12 -11.37
C CYS A 396 10.89 6.70 -11.68
N ALA A 397 10.95 7.88 -12.29
CA ALA A 397 12.21 8.55 -12.61
C ALA A 397 12.99 8.88 -11.34
N SER A 398 12.33 9.46 -10.34
CA SER A 398 12.97 9.81 -9.07
C SER A 398 13.45 8.57 -8.31
N MET A 399 12.64 7.51 -8.26
CA MET A 399 13.02 6.24 -7.61
C MET A 399 14.29 5.67 -8.23
N TRP A 400 14.36 5.54 -9.54
CA TRP A 400 15.50 4.89 -10.20
C TRP A 400 16.70 5.79 -10.32
N LEU A 401 16.55 7.04 -10.66
CA LEU A 401 17.68 7.99 -10.84
C LEU A 401 18.23 8.49 -9.51
N CYS A 402 17.40 8.85 -8.57
CA CYS A 402 17.84 9.43 -7.30
C CYS A 402 18.05 8.39 -6.21
N ARG A 403 17.12 7.45 -6.02
CA ARG A 403 17.22 6.47 -4.94
C ARG A 403 18.17 5.33 -5.30
N VAL A 404 17.84 4.56 -6.33
CA VAL A 404 18.59 3.33 -6.69
C VAL A 404 19.99 3.67 -7.18
N SER A 405 20.10 4.52 -8.18
CA SER A 405 21.40 4.86 -8.78
C SER A 405 22.32 5.57 -7.80
N PHE A 406 21.80 6.51 -7.03
CA PHE A 406 22.58 7.25 -6.05
C PHE A 406 23.02 6.37 -4.86
N THR A 407 22.17 5.47 -4.39
CA THR A 407 22.52 4.49 -3.36
C THR A 407 23.67 3.59 -3.84
N ILE A 408 23.56 3.04 -5.05
CA ILE A 408 24.60 2.19 -5.63
C ILE A 408 25.92 2.97 -5.80
N PHE A 409 25.85 4.19 -6.27
CA PHE A 409 26.99 5.06 -6.42
C PHE A 409 27.70 5.33 -5.08
N LEU A 410 26.96 5.72 -4.05
CA LEU A 410 27.51 5.97 -2.73
C LEU A 410 28.14 4.71 -2.11
N CYS A 411 27.50 3.56 -2.27
CA CYS A 411 28.03 2.31 -1.75
C CYS A 411 29.31 1.86 -2.46
N ARG A 412 29.34 1.94 -3.78
CA ARG A 412 30.43 1.37 -4.58
C ARG A 412 31.61 2.32 -4.77
N VAL A 413 31.36 3.61 -4.95
CA VAL A 413 32.40 4.59 -5.23
C VAL A 413 32.98 5.21 -3.96
N TYR A 414 32.10 5.60 -3.03
CA TYR A 414 32.53 6.25 -1.78
C TYR A 414 32.66 5.30 -0.59
N GLY A 415 32.25 4.04 -0.72
CA GLY A 415 32.32 3.05 0.35
C GLY A 415 31.44 3.37 1.55
N PHE A 416 30.35 4.13 1.38
CA PHE A 416 29.38 4.33 2.45
C PHE A 416 28.72 2.98 2.79
N GLY A 417 28.47 2.79 4.08
CA GLY A 417 27.73 1.63 4.57
C GLY A 417 26.23 1.72 4.27
N PRO A 418 25.38 1.01 5.01
CA PRO A 418 23.94 0.95 4.75
C PRO A 418 23.23 2.30 4.86
N ILE A 419 23.86 3.32 5.47
CA ILE A 419 23.35 4.70 5.52
C ILE A 419 23.12 5.29 4.11
N ALA A 420 23.86 4.80 3.10
CA ALA A 420 23.69 5.24 1.71
C ALA A 420 22.26 5.02 1.17
N VAL A 421 21.57 3.97 1.62
CA VAL A 421 20.17 3.68 1.26
C VAL A 421 19.27 4.86 1.66
N TRP A 422 19.46 5.37 2.86
CA TRP A 422 18.63 6.43 3.42
C TRP A 422 19.00 7.82 2.90
N ILE A 423 20.27 8.02 2.57
CA ILE A 423 20.71 9.22 1.84
C ILE A 423 20.09 9.25 0.44
N GLY A 424 20.09 8.13 -0.28
CA GLY A 424 19.44 7.99 -1.57
C GLY A 424 17.92 8.20 -1.48
N MET A 425 17.31 7.67 -0.43
CA MET A 425 15.89 7.85 -0.15
C MET A 425 15.53 9.32 0.12
N PHE A 426 16.32 10.01 0.90
CA PHE A 426 16.14 11.44 1.16
C PHE A 426 16.31 12.28 -0.12
N ALA A 427 17.28 11.96 -0.96
CA ALA A 427 17.46 12.61 -2.27
C ALA A 427 16.23 12.40 -3.17
N ASP A 428 15.71 11.18 -3.24
CA ASP A 428 14.47 10.86 -3.97
C ASP A 428 13.28 11.68 -3.45
N TRP A 429 13.06 11.67 -2.14
CA TRP A 429 11.95 12.43 -1.54
C TRP A 429 12.08 13.93 -1.77
N THR A 430 13.29 14.46 -1.73
CA THR A 430 13.52 15.89 -1.95
C THR A 430 13.22 16.28 -3.40
N VAL A 431 13.76 15.56 -4.37
CA VAL A 431 13.53 15.80 -5.80
C VAL A 431 12.05 15.64 -6.15
N ARG A 432 11.45 14.55 -5.71
CA ARG A 432 10.03 14.26 -5.92
C ARG A 432 9.15 15.33 -5.28
N GLY A 433 9.44 15.74 -4.05
CA GLY A 433 8.73 16.79 -3.33
C GLY A 433 8.78 18.13 -4.03
N ILE A 434 9.94 18.51 -4.57
CA ILE A 434 10.10 19.75 -5.36
C ILE A 434 9.25 19.69 -6.63
N VAL A 435 9.33 18.60 -7.39
CA VAL A 435 8.58 18.43 -8.64
C VAL A 435 7.07 18.45 -8.38
N PHE A 436 6.59 17.74 -7.38
CA PHE A 436 5.16 17.72 -7.04
C PHE A 436 4.67 19.06 -6.50
N THR A 437 5.50 19.79 -5.75
CA THR A 437 5.16 21.12 -5.26
C THR A 437 5.01 22.11 -6.44
N ILE A 438 5.92 22.07 -7.40
CA ILE A 438 5.82 22.88 -8.61
C ILE A 438 4.55 22.52 -9.40
N ARG A 439 4.28 21.23 -9.60
CA ARG A 439 3.07 20.76 -10.29
C ARG A 439 1.80 21.20 -9.59
N PHE A 440 1.77 21.11 -8.25
CA PHE A 440 0.63 21.52 -7.44
C PHE A 440 0.32 23.01 -7.62
N HIS A 441 1.33 23.88 -7.55
CA HIS A 441 1.16 25.33 -7.69
C HIS A 441 0.82 25.76 -9.13
N SER A 442 1.25 24.98 -10.13
CA SER A 442 0.90 25.24 -11.53
C SER A 442 -0.58 25.03 -11.85
N ARG A 443 -1.32 24.36 -10.97
CA ARG A 443 -2.74 23.99 -11.13
C ARG A 443 -3.04 23.16 -12.38
N ARG A 444 -2.06 22.69 -13.14
CA ARG A 444 -2.25 21.88 -14.36
C ARG A 444 -2.90 20.53 -14.07
N TRP A 445 -2.71 20.00 -12.85
CA TRP A 445 -3.34 18.76 -12.38
C TRP A 445 -4.87 18.84 -12.29
N LEU A 446 -5.47 20.05 -12.25
CA LEU A 446 -6.90 20.29 -12.22
C LEU A 446 -7.58 20.24 -13.59
N ASN A 447 -6.82 20.13 -14.66
CA ASN A 447 -7.33 20.18 -16.04
C ASN A 447 -7.72 18.82 -16.59
N HIS A 448 -7.63 17.78 -15.81
CA HIS A 448 -8.02 16.43 -16.22
C HIS A 448 -9.51 16.19 -15.98
N HIS A 449 -10.17 15.53 -16.92
CA HIS A 449 -11.57 15.12 -16.85
C HIS A 449 -11.63 13.60 -16.91
N ILE A 450 -12.17 12.97 -15.87
CA ILE A 450 -12.33 11.51 -15.78
C ILE A 450 -13.79 11.14 -15.97
N ILE A 451 -14.70 12.00 -15.50
CA ILE A 451 -16.15 11.86 -15.68
C ILE A 451 -16.67 12.96 -16.60
N ASP A 452 -17.79 12.68 -17.30
CA ASP A 452 -18.43 13.62 -18.20
C ASP A 452 -19.19 14.70 -17.43
#